data_2adbe86a6d44e4b7edf3698f4af69c51
#
_entry.id   2adbe86a6d44e4b7edf3698f4af69c51
#
_cell.length_a   1.000
_cell.length_b   1.000
_cell.length_c   1.000
_cell.angle_alpha   90.00
_cell.angle_beta   90.00
_cell.angle_gamma   90.00
#
_symmetry.space_group_name_H-M   'P 1'
#
loop_
_entity.id
_entity.type
_entity.pdbx_description
1 polymer ?
#
loop_
_entity_poly.entity_id
_entity_poly.type
_entity_poly.pdbx_seq_one_letter_code
_entity_poly.pdbx_strand_id
1 'polypeptide(L)'
;YVYKYLLLNENRVQSSWSRWEMGGSVFGAFFAGSTLYILINRGGRHCLEKMNFTTYTTEDLVGHEPYRVYLDSKKVATTAKYDSTTNTTSFDILNEYSVADAGAYDVIGVVTQDGKYVEGKVTDGTMNLVGAYHNKDVIIGIPYRFHIRLSPIYLHTTTQTSTIAVLTGR
;
A
#
# COMPACT_ATOMS: atom_id res chain seq x y z
N TYR A 1 -2.86 -5.29 -16.04
CA TYR A 1 -2.68 -6.70 -15.67
C TYR A 1 -1.20 -7.01 -15.52
N VAL A 2 -0.86 -7.81 -14.51
CA VAL A 2 0.50 -8.26 -14.22
C VAL A 2 0.56 -9.78 -14.40
N TYR A 3 1.52 -10.23 -15.21
CA TYR A 3 1.80 -11.64 -15.37
C TYR A 3 3.04 -12.01 -14.55
N LYS A 4 2.87 -12.98 -13.66
CA LYS A 4 3.95 -13.51 -12.83
C LYS A 4 4.14 -14.99 -13.12
N TYR A 5 5.39 -15.40 -13.30
CA TYR A 5 5.74 -16.81 -13.29
C TYR A 5 6.91 -17.05 -12.34
N LEU A 6 6.92 -18.21 -11.74
CA LEU A 6 7.97 -18.66 -10.82
C LEU A 6 8.69 -19.85 -11.43
N LEU A 7 10.00 -19.75 -11.51
CA LEU A 7 10.89 -20.86 -11.89
C LEU A 7 11.54 -21.43 -10.62
N LEU A 8 11.52 -22.74 -10.52
CA LEU A 8 12.29 -23.50 -9.52
C LEU A 8 13.10 -24.57 -10.28
N ASN A 9 14.43 -24.47 -10.20
CA ASN A 9 15.34 -25.37 -10.94
C ASN A 9 14.97 -25.47 -12.42
N GLU A 10 14.81 -24.32 -13.09
CA GLU A 10 14.42 -24.19 -14.51
C GLU A 10 13.00 -24.66 -14.85
N ASN A 11 12.30 -25.29 -13.93
CA ASN A 11 10.92 -25.68 -14.12
C ASN A 11 9.94 -24.56 -13.74
N ARG A 12 8.98 -24.30 -14.61
CA ARG A 12 7.91 -23.36 -14.30
C ARG A 12 6.94 -23.96 -13.29
N VAL A 13 7.02 -23.49 -12.04
CA VAL A 13 6.19 -23.96 -10.93
C VAL A 13 4.84 -23.25 -10.87
N GLN A 14 4.83 -21.96 -11.24
CA GLN A 14 3.63 -21.16 -11.20
C GLN A 14 3.62 -20.15 -12.35
N SER A 15 2.44 -19.95 -12.93
CA SER A 15 2.17 -18.83 -13.83
C SER A 15 0.77 -18.31 -13.58
N SER A 16 0.64 -17.00 -13.43
CA SER A 16 -0.64 -16.37 -13.13
C SER A 16 -0.73 -14.94 -13.65
N TRP A 17 -1.94 -14.54 -14.02
CA TRP A 17 -2.30 -13.16 -14.28
C TRP A 17 -2.99 -12.58 -13.06
N SER A 18 -2.66 -11.37 -12.72
CA SER A 18 -3.35 -10.59 -11.69
C SER A 18 -3.77 -9.24 -12.25
N ARG A 19 -4.88 -8.73 -11.77
CA ARG A 19 -5.33 -7.37 -12.02
C ARG A 19 -5.03 -6.53 -10.78
N TRP A 20 -4.33 -5.44 -11.01
CA TRP A 20 -4.06 -4.46 -9.97
C TRP A 20 -4.82 -3.19 -10.31
N GLU A 21 -5.53 -2.68 -9.34
CA GLU A 21 -6.22 -1.39 -9.42
C GLU A 21 -5.43 -0.39 -8.60
N MET A 22 -4.91 0.61 -9.28
CA MET A 22 -4.15 1.70 -8.69
C MET A 22 -5.09 2.90 -8.57
N GLY A 23 -5.00 3.66 -7.49
CA GLY A 23 -5.79 4.88 -7.31
C GLY A 23 -5.32 6.01 -8.24
N GLY A 24 -5.48 5.84 -9.55
CA GLY A 24 -5.06 6.81 -10.56
C GLY A 24 -5.00 6.21 -11.97
N SER A 25 -4.67 7.03 -12.95
CA SER A 25 -4.51 6.61 -14.35
C SER A 25 -3.07 6.20 -14.63
N VAL A 26 -2.84 4.93 -14.95
CA VAL A 26 -1.51 4.40 -15.30
C VAL A 26 -1.21 4.68 -16.76
N PHE A 27 -0.10 5.36 -17.05
CA PHE A 27 0.38 5.68 -18.39
C PHE A 27 1.43 4.70 -18.91
N GLY A 28 2.20 4.10 -18.00
CA GLY A 28 3.21 3.15 -18.35
C GLY A 28 3.80 2.46 -17.13
N ALA A 29 4.43 1.32 -17.38
CA ALA A 29 5.14 0.58 -16.35
C ALA A 29 6.32 -0.18 -16.96
N PHE A 30 7.42 -0.29 -16.21
CA PHE A 30 8.58 -1.06 -16.62
C PHE A 30 9.31 -1.64 -15.41
N PHE A 31 10.05 -2.70 -15.64
CA PHE A 31 10.90 -3.30 -14.63
C PHE A 31 12.36 -2.85 -14.80
N ALA A 32 12.99 -2.50 -13.68
CA ALA A 32 14.44 -2.38 -13.59
C ALA A 32 14.91 -3.31 -12.46
N GLY A 33 15.50 -4.43 -12.83
CA GLY A 33 15.77 -5.52 -11.89
C GLY A 33 14.48 -6.08 -11.30
N SER A 34 14.41 -6.15 -9.98
CA SER A 34 13.22 -6.61 -9.22
C SER A 34 12.24 -5.49 -8.85
N THR A 35 12.51 -4.27 -9.28
CA THR A 35 11.67 -3.11 -8.98
C THR A 35 10.78 -2.78 -10.16
N LEU A 36 9.48 -2.68 -9.93
CA LEU A 36 8.50 -2.16 -10.90
C LEU A 36 8.39 -0.65 -10.73
N TYR A 37 8.59 0.08 -11.82
CA TYR A 37 8.34 1.51 -11.92
C TYR A 37 7.04 1.74 -12.67
N ILE A 38 6.20 2.62 -12.13
CA ILE A 38 4.87 2.92 -12.66
C ILE A 38 4.75 4.42 -12.83
N LEU A 39 4.49 4.87 -14.06
CA LEU A 39 4.10 6.25 -14.34
C LEU A 39 2.59 6.38 -14.21
N ILE A 40 2.16 7.13 -13.22
CA ILE A 40 0.74 7.24 -12.84
C ILE A 40 0.36 8.71 -12.63
N ASN A 41 -0.87 9.06 -13.00
CA ASN A 41 -1.47 10.34 -12.63
C ASN A 41 -2.35 10.13 -11.40
N ARG A 42 -2.02 10.82 -10.32
CA ARG A 42 -2.84 10.89 -9.10
C ARG A 42 -3.22 12.34 -8.85
N GLY A 43 -4.52 12.62 -8.77
CA GLY A 43 -5.01 13.97 -8.47
C GLY A 43 -4.48 15.06 -9.41
N GLY A 44 -4.37 14.78 -10.71
CA GLY A 44 -3.84 15.71 -11.70
C GLY A 44 -2.31 15.77 -11.78
N ARG A 45 -1.58 15.09 -10.90
CA ARG A 45 -0.12 15.05 -10.88
C ARG A 45 0.44 13.76 -11.46
N HIS A 46 1.44 13.87 -12.34
CA HIS A 46 2.21 12.73 -12.84
C HIS A 46 3.29 12.36 -11.82
N CYS A 47 3.24 11.12 -11.36
CA CYS A 47 4.18 10.56 -10.40
C CYS A 47 4.87 9.35 -11.02
N LEU A 48 6.17 9.20 -10.74
CA LEU A 48 6.89 7.96 -10.97
C LEU A 48 6.97 7.23 -9.64
N GLU A 49 6.20 6.17 -9.52
CA GLU A 49 6.15 5.33 -8.31
C GLU A 49 7.01 4.09 -8.50
N LYS A 50 7.58 3.58 -7.42
CA LYS A 50 8.31 2.32 -7.41
C LYS A 50 7.64 1.31 -6.50
N MET A 51 7.59 0.06 -6.94
CA MET A 51 7.15 -1.08 -6.16
C MET A 51 8.26 -2.13 -6.16
N ASN A 52 8.78 -2.44 -5.00
CA ASN A 52 9.84 -3.43 -4.85
C ASN A 52 9.24 -4.80 -4.55
N PHE A 53 9.64 -5.82 -5.31
CA PHE A 53 9.18 -7.19 -5.16
C PHE A 53 10.16 -8.08 -4.37
N THR A 54 11.31 -7.57 -4.00
CA THR A 54 12.22 -8.30 -3.12
C THR A 54 11.66 -8.35 -1.71
N THR A 55 11.67 -9.53 -1.12
CA THR A 55 10.88 -9.85 0.07
C THR A 55 11.37 -9.20 1.35
N TYR A 56 12.59 -8.69 1.41
CA TYR A 56 13.18 -8.16 2.63
C TYR A 56 14.28 -7.13 2.34
N THR A 57 13.88 -5.91 1.97
CA THR A 57 14.83 -4.80 1.99
C THR A 57 14.53 -3.90 3.19
N THR A 58 15.59 -3.40 3.82
CA THR A 58 15.49 -2.38 4.87
C THR A 58 14.81 -1.09 4.38
N GLU A 59 14.73 -0.89 3.07
CA GLU A 59 14.02 0.23 2.44
C GLU A 59 12.50 0.17 2.61
N ASP A 60 11.94 -1.03 2.90
CA ASP A 60 10.51 -1.19 3.17
C ASP A 60 10.14 -0.80 4.60
N LEU A 61 11.14 -0.57 5.45
CA LEU A 61 10.97 -0.16 6.84
C LEU A 61 11.22 1.34 6.94
N VAL A 62 10.17 2.13 7.02
CA VAL A 62 10.30 3.56 7.26
C VAL A 62 10.72 3.76 8.72
N GLY A 63 11.84 4.45 8.94
CA GLY A 63 12.35 4.74 10.28
C GLY A 63 12.91 3.54 11.05
N HIS A 64 13.33 2.47 10.37
CA HIS A 64 13.83 1.22 10.98
C HIS A 64 12.80 0.51 11.88
N GLU A 65 11.52 0.67 11.57
CA GLU A 65 10.46 0.02 12.32
C GLU A 65 10.54 -1.52 12.18
N PRO A 66 10.23 -2.28 13.27
CA PRO A 66 10.33 -3.73 13.26
C PRO A 66 9.20 -4.42 12.46
N TYR A 67 8.28 -3.67 11.89
CA TYR A 67 7.12 -4.16 11.13
C TYR A 67 6.99 -3.42 9.80
N ARG A 68 6.29 -4.05 8.85
CA ARG A 68 6.03 -3.46 7.54
C ARG A 68 4.80 -2.56 7.58
N VAL A 69 4.90 -1.45 6.92
CA VAL A 69 3.76 -0.53 6.70
C VAL A 69 3.17 -0.79 5.32
N TYR A 70 1.94 -1.27 5.28
CA TYR A 70 1.20 -1.58 4.05
C TYR A 70 0.28 -0.42 3.70
N LEU A 71 0.87 0.61 3.11
CA LEU A 71 0.17 1.78 2.58
C LEU A 71 0.75 2.11 1.20
N ASP A 72 -0.09 2.57 0.29
CA ASP A 72 0.36 3.10 -1.00
C ASP A 72 0.93 4.50 -0.81
N SER A 73 1.92 4.86 -1.65
CA SER A 73 2.58 6.17 -1.61
C SER A 73 3.01 6.58 -0.20
N LYS A 74 3.47 5.61 0.59
CA LYS A 74 3.87 5.84 1.98
C LYS A 74 5.11 6.72 2.09
N LYS A 75 5.12 7.56 3.08
CA LYS A 75 6.24 8.45 3.44
C LYS A 75 6.19 8.83 4.92
N VAL A 76 7.30 9.35 5.44
CA VAL A 76 7.30 10.00 6.75
C VAL A 76 6.62 11.36 6.61
N ALA A 77 5.70 11.67 7.51
CA ALA A 77 5.02 12.95 7.54
C ALA A 77 5.98 14.06 7.97
N THR A 78 5.94 15.18 7.26
CA THR A 78 6.79 16.35 7.51
C THR A 78 6.01 17.59 7.95
N THR A 79 4.68 17.57 7.79
CA THR A 79 3.82 18.74 8.04
C THR A 79 3.03 18.65 9.34
N ALA A 80 3.24 17.62 10.16
CA ALA A 80 2.49 17.40 11.39
C ALA A 80 2.61 18.59 12.37
N LYS A 81 1.49 19.21 12.70
CA LYS A 81 1.38 20.31 13.68
C LYS A 81 0.41 19.93 14.78
N TYR A 82 0.86 19.99 16.01
CA TYR A 82 0.05 19.65 17.17
C TYR A 82 -0.49 20.89 17.87
N ASP A 83 -1.79 20.89 18.15
CA ASP A 83 -2.44 21.86 19.03
C ASP A 83 -2.79 21.18 20.36
N SER A 84 -2.12 21.63 21.42
CA SER A 84 -2.33 21.11 22.78
C SER A 84 -3.69 21.49 23.37
N THR A 85 -4.29 22.59 22.89
CA THR A 85 -5.58 23.06 23.38
C THR A 85 -6.71 22.13 22.98
N THR A 86 -6.66 21.65 21.73
CA THR A 86 -7.67 20.73 21.18
C THR A 86 -7.23 19.27 21.22
N ASN A 87 -5.99 18.99 21.66
CA ASN A 87 -5.34 17.69 21.59
C ASN A 87 -5.44 17.08 20.19
N THR A 88 -5.14 17.87 19.17
CA THR A 88 -5.28 17.47 17.77
C THR A 88 -3.99 17.71 17.01
N THR A 89 -3.59 16.74 16.17
CA THR A 89 -2.51 16.92 15.20
C THR A 89 -3.10 17.10 13.81
N SER A 90 -2.69 18.15 13.13
CA SER A 90 -3.06 18.48 11.75
C SER A 90 -1.93 18.12 10.79
N PHE A 91 -2.29 17.56 9.63
CA PHE A 91 -1.38 17.23 8.54
C PHE A 91 -1.83 17.98 7.28
N ASP A 92 -0.93 18.69 6.64
CA ASP A 92 -1.17 19.34 5.35
C ASP A 92 -0.91 18.35 4.22
N ILE A 93 -1.95 17.66 3.80
CA ILE A 93 -1.87 16.58 2.81
C ILE A 93 -1.53 17.10 1.42
N LEU A 94 -1.98 18.32 1.08
CA LEU A 94 -1.63 18.93 -0.21
C LEU A 94 -0.11 19.14 -0.31
N ASN A 95 0.50 19.65 0.74
CA ASN A 95 1.93 19.87 0.77
C ASN A 95 2.70 18.55 0.89
N GLU A 96 2.22 17.62 1.71
CA GLU A 96 2.85 16.29 1.85
C GLU A 96 2.97 15.57 0.50
N TYR A 97 1.91 15.54 -0.28
CA TYR A 97 1.91 14.87 -1.58
C TYR A 97 2.16 15.80 -2.76
N SER A 98 2.36 17.09 -2.52
CA SER A 98 2.55 18.15 -3.53
C SER A 98 1.46 18.10 -4.61
N VAL A 99 0.21 17.95 -4.22
CA VAL A 99 -0.95 17.93 -5.10
C VAL A 99 -1.73 19.24 -4.95
N ALA A 100 -2.32 19.69 -6.04
CA ALA A 100 -3.12 20.93 -6.05
C ALA A 100 -4.60 20.68 -5.73
N ASP A 101 -5.06 19.42 -5.89
CA ASP A 101 -6.46 19.05 -5.72
C ASP A 101 -6.67 18.38 -4.36
N ALA A 102 -7.44 19.04 -3.51
CA ALA A 102 -7.82 18.52 -2.19
C ALA A 102 -8.65 17.22 -2.28
N GLY A 103 -9.38 17.01 -3.37
CA GLY A 103 -10.17 15.81 -3.62
C GLY A 103 -9.36 14.59 -4.07
N ALA A 104 -8.06 14.75 -4.29
CA ALA A 104 -7.20 13.64 -4.70
C ALA A 104 -7.10 12.52 -3.65
N TYR A 105 -7.32 12.85 -2.39
CA TYR A 105 -7.20 11.93 -1.26
C TYR A 105 -8.35 12.15 -0.26
N ASP A 106 -9.25 11.19 -0.18
CA ASP A 106 -10.37 11.26 0.77
C ASP A 106 -9.97 10.81 2.18
N VAL A 107 -9.11 9.79 2.24
CA VAL A 107 -8.66 9.15 3.49
C VAL A 107 -7.17 8.89 3.42
N ILE A 108 -6.48 9.21 4.50
CA ILE A 108 -5.07 8.89 4.70
C ILE A 108 -4.93 7.95 5.91
N GLY A 109 -4.18 6.88 5.71
CA GLY A 109 -3.74 5.99 6.78
C GLY A 109 -2.50 6.57 7.47
N VAL A 110 -2.45 6.46 8.77
CA VAL A 110 -1.36 6.92 9.61
C VAL A 110 -0.88 5.76 10.47
N VAL A 111 0.42 5.48 10.41
CA VAL A 111 1.08 4.48 11.26
C VAL A 111 2.08 5.19 12.15
N THR A 112 1.92 5.03 13.44
CA THR A 112 2.84 5.59 14.44
C THR A 112 4.01 4.64 14.68
N GLN A 113 5.07 5.15 15.27
CA GLN A 113 6.29 4.40 15.57
C GLN A 113 6.04 3.15 16.45
N ASP A 114 5.00 3.15 17.27
CA ASP A 114 4.57 2.02 18.09
C ASP A 114 3.63 1.04 17.35
N GLY A 115 3.45 1.20 16.02
CA GLY A 115 2.66 0.31 15.17
C GLY A 115 1.16 0.55 15.21
N LYS A 116 0.71 1.59 15.88
CA LYS A 116 -0.71 1.93 15.92
C LYS A 116 -1.14 2.48 14.56
N TYR A 117 -2.20 1.90 13.99
CA TYR A 117 -2.83 2.36 12.77
C TYR A 117 -4.08 3.18 13.06
N VAL A 118 -4.20 4.32 12.38
CA VAL A 118 -5.37 5.21 12.43
C VAL A 118 -5.67 5.72 11.03
N GLU A 119 -6.92 5.90 10.70
CA GLU A 119 -7.34 6.57 9.46
C GLU A 119 -7.87 7.97 9.76
N GLY A 120 -7.49 8.92 8.92
CA GLY A 120 -7.99 10.28 8.96
C GLY A 120 -8.67 10.67 7.67
N LYS A 121 -9.83 11.34 7.78
CA LYS A 121 -10.48 11.94 6.63
C LYS A 121 -9.78 13.25 6.26
N VAL A 122 -9.56 13.45 4.98
CA VAL A 122 -9.01 14.70 4.44
C VAL A 122 -10.17 15.65 4.14
N THR A 123 -10.08 16.86 4.65
CA THR A 123 -11.05 17.93 4.37
C THR A 123 -10.26 19.19 3.98
N ASP A 124 -10.55 19.73 2.83
CA ASP A 124 -9.86 20.91 2.26
C ASP A 124 -8.32 20.77 2.28
N GLY A 125 -7.85 19.54 1.96
CA GLY A 125 -6.42 19.24 1.91
C GLY A 125 -5.74 19.05 3.25
N THR A 126 -6.48 19.10 4.34
CA THR A 126 -5.97 18.91 5.72
C THR A 126 -6.61 17.68 6.34
N MET A 127 -5.79 16.90 7.05
CA MET A 127 -6.25 15.80 7.88
C MET A 127 -6.01 16.13 9.35
N ASN A 128 -7.03 15.95 10.18
CA ASN A 128 -6.94 16.18 11.62
C ASN A 128 -7.14 14.87 12.38
N LEU A 129 -6.23 14.57 13.30
CA LEU A 129 -6.31 13.39 14.17
C LEU A 129 -6.23 13.80 15.63
N VAL A 130 -7.09 13.21 16.46
CA VAL A 130 -7.04 13.41 17.91
C VAL A 130 -5.82 12.70 18.48
N GLY A 131 -4.96 13.46 19.17
CA GLY A 131 -3.73 12.97 19.78
C GLY A 131 -2.48 13.70 19.31
N ALA A 132 -1.36 13.46 20.01
CA ALA A 132 -0.07 14.06 19.73
C ALA A 132 0.77 13.15 18.81
N TYR A 133 0.83 13.47 17.53
CA TYR A 133 1.58 12.72 16.50
C TYR A 133 2.78 13.50 15.95
N HIS A 134 3.12 14.66 16.51
CA HIS A 134 4.09 15.59 15.95
C HIS A 134 5.56 15.32 16.33
N ASN A 135 5.81 14.58 17.42
CA ASN A 135 7.15 14.33 17.96
C ASN A 135 7.69 12.94 17.67
N LYS A 136 7.03 12.18 16.79
CA LYS A 136 7.41 10.83 16.43
C LYS A 136 7.46 10.71 14.92
N ASP A 137 8.29 9.84 14.42
CA ASP A 137 8.23 9.46 13.02
C ASP A 137 6.88 8.81 12.73
N VAL A 138 6.04 9.54 12.03
CA VAL A 138 4.70 9.12 11.66
C VAL A 138 4.71 8.84 10.17
N ILE A 139 4.30 7.64 9.82
CA ILE A 139 4.20 7.22 8.43
C ILE A 139 2.77 7.49 7.98
N ILE A 140 2.64 8.21 6.89
CA ILE A 140 1.36 8.45 6.23
C ILE A 140 1.35 7.77 4.86
N GLY A 141 0.16 7.40 4.40
CA GLY A 141 -0.01 6.79 3.08
C GLY A 141 -1.48 6.56 2.74
N ILE A 142 -1.72 6.12 1.53
CA ILE A 142 -3.06 5.85 1.03
C ILE A 142 -3.45 4.43 1.45
N PRO A 143 -4.52 4.24 2.22
CA PRO A 143 -5.01 2.92 2.55
C PRO A 143 -5.56 2.23 1.30
N TYR A 144 -5.31 0.94 1.18
CA TYR A 144 -5.87 0.13 0.11
C TYR A 144 -6.51 -1.14 0.64
N ARG A 145 -7.46 -1.66 -0.11
CA ARG A 145 -8.11 -2.92 0.24
C ARG A 145 -7.42 -4.06 -0.50
N PHE A 146 -6.85 -4.99 0.26
CA PHE A 146 -6.37 -6.25 -0.30
C PHE A 146 -7.52 -7.25 -0.36
N HIS A 147 -7.77 -7.81 -1.55
CA HIS A 147 -8.75 -8.87 -1.75
C HIS A 147 -8.12 -9.99 -2.58
N ILE A 148 -8.17 -11.20 -2.06
CA ILE A 148 -7.74 -12.40 -2.76
C ILE A 148 -8.87 -13.42 -2.83
N ARG A 149 -9.11 -13.95 -4.01
CA ARG A 149 -9.98 -15.09 -4.23
C ARG A 149 -9.11 -16.27 -4.61
N LEU A 150 -9.01 -17.24 -3.72
CA LEU A 150 -8.29 -18.48 -4.00
C LEU A 150 -9.14 -19.37 -4.91
N SER A 151 -8.47 -20.08 -5.83
CA SER A 151 -9.11 -21.13 -6.59
C SER A 151 -9.45 -22.31 -5.68
N PRO A 152 -10.49 -23.11 -5.98
CA PRO A 152 -10.75 -24.35 -5.28
C PRO A 152 -9.53 -25.25 -5.28
N ILE A 153 -9.24 -25.86 -4.14
CA ILE A 153 -8.15 -26.84 -4.02
C ILE A 153 -8.71 -28.19 -4.46
N TYR A 154 -8.17 -28.72 -5.54
CA TYR A 154 -8.46 -30.07 -6.01
C TYR A 154 -7.43 -31.03 -5.43
N LEU A 155 -7.88 -31.93 -4.55
CA LEU A 155 -7.04 -33.01 -4.05
C LEU A 155 -7.13 -34.18 -5.04
N HIS A 156 -6.04 -34.45 -5.75
CA HIS A 156 -5.91 -35.68 -6.52
C HIS A 156 -5.48 -36.80 -5.57
N THR A 157 -6.39 -37.71 -5.28
CA THR A 157 -6.00 -39.00 -4.68
C THR A 157 -5.63 -39.96 -5.80
N THR A 158 -4.65 -40.82 -5.56
CA THR A 158 -4.13 -41.81 -6.53
C THR A 158 -5.17 -42.86 -6.94
N THR A 159 -6.33 -42.87 -6.34
CA THR A 159 -7.50 -43.67 -6.71
C THR A 159 -8.57 -42.75 -7.28
N GLN A 160 -8.56 -42.54 -8.56
CA GLN A 160 -9.53 -42.03 -9.55
C GLN A 160 -10.80 -41.27 -9.08
N THR A 161 -10.88 -40.79 -7.87
CA THR A 161 -11.99 -39.96 -7.36
C THR A 161 -11.45 -38.58 -6.94
N SER A 162 -11.78 -37.55 -7.72
CA SER A 162 -11.50 -36.18 -7.35
C SER A 162 -12.47 -35.72 -6.26
N THR A 163 -11.97 -35.44 -5.08
CA THR A 163 -12.76 -34.84 -4.01
C THR A 163 -12.54 -33.33 -4.04
N ILE A 164 -13.61 -32.57 -4.19
CA ILE A 164 -13.57 -31.11 -4.10
C ILE A 164 -13.63 -30.74 -2.62
N ALA A 165 -12.52 -30.21 -2.08
CA ALA A 165 -12.54 -29.60 -0.75
C ALA A 165 -12.79 -28.09 -0.91
N VAL A 166 -13.92 -27.61 -0.43
CA VAL A 166 -14.22 -26.18 -0.35
C VAL A 166 -13.82 -25.71 1.04
N LEU A 167 -12.74 -24.95 1.12
CA LEU A 167 -12.37 -24.25 2.35
C LEU A 167 -13.18 -22.95 2.42
N THR A 168 -14.22 -22.95 3.26
CA THR A 168 -14.93 -21.72 3.62
C THR A 168 -14.28 -21.14 4.86
N GLY A 169 -13.42 -20.15 4.69
CA GLY A 169 -12.97 -19.29 5.79
C GLY A 169 -14.06 -18.25 6.10
N ARG A 170 -14.46 -18.15 7.37
CA ARG A 170 -15.20 -17.00 7.92
C ARG A 170 -14.24 -15.96 8.44
#